data_0c981422017d7d24f2ea0599098a4f27
#
_entry.id   0c981422017d7d24f2ea0599098a4f27
#
_cell.length_a   1.000
_cell.length_b   1.000
_cell.length_c   1.000
_cell.angle_alpha   90.00
_cell.angle_beta   90.00
_cell.angle_gamma   90.00
#
_symmetry.space_group_name_H-M   'P 1'
#
loop_
_entity.id
_entity.type
_entity.pdbx_description
1 polymer ?
#
loop_
_entity_poly.entity_id
_entity_poly.type
_entity_poly.pdbx_seq_one_letter_code
_entity_poly.pdbx_strand_id
1 'polypeptide(L)'
;MENMESPENIIRLKNVLFGYHYHSPVIDGVTLNIPKGGFIGLLGPSGSGKSTLLKLIVGLHKPWEGEILFSKNNNDKDRKFSIIGYSPQVEGIDWDFPVTVRELISMGVWNRSGLFPWINKTSRSEIGILADELGIGGYVDRQIKELSGGEQKRVFLARALIHNPKILILDEPTAGLDNANKDNFLKILTDLNSRGITIILTTHDIDGVAKKLPWIVCLNKTIISQGIPNSTLSENILYRTYDLK
;
A
#
# COMPACT_ATOMS: atom_id res chain seq x y z
N MET A 1 13.46 29.01 20.24
CA MET A 1 13.28 28.56 18.83
C MET A 1 13.72 27.11 18.80
N GLU A 2 12.82 26.19 19.06
CA GLU A 2 13.11 24.76 18.94
C GLU A 2 13.35 24.44 17.46
N ASN A 3 14.51 23.85 17.18
CA ASN A 3 14.80 23.25 15.87
C ASN A 3 13.75 22.16 15.61
N MET A 4 12.72 22.47 14.84
CA MET A 4 11.84 21.45 14.26
C MET A 4 12.71 20.70 13.23
N GLU A 5 13.34 19.61 13.69
CA GLU A 5 13.96 18.64 12.77
C GLU A 5 12.91 18.23 11.75
N SER A 6 13.23 18.36 10.47
CA SER A 6 12.36 17.89 9.41
C SER A 6 12.10 16.39 9.63
N PRO A 7 10.84 15.91 9.54
CA PRO A 7 10.50 14.55 9.86
C PRO A 7 11.38 13.56 9.09
N GLU A 8 11.90 12.55 9.79
CA GLU A 8 12.75 11.51 9.21
C GLU A 8 12.00 10.82 8.06
N ASN A 9 12.57 10.88 6.84
CA ASN A 9 11.99 10.19 5.70
C ASN A 9 12.33 8.70 5.77
N ILE A 10 11.30 7.85 5.74
CA ILE A 10 11.46 6.39 5.71
C ILE A 10 11.78 5.89 4.29
N ILE A 11 11.26 6.59 3.26
CA ILE A 11 11.55 6.33 1.84
C ILE A 11 11.84 7.66 1.15
N ARG A 12 12.83 7.67 0.25
CA ARG A 12 13.14 8.79 -0.64
C ARG A 12 13.29 8.28 -2.07
N LEU A 13 12.51 8.82 -2.97
CA LEU A 13 12.65 8.62 -4.40
C LEU A 13 13.36 9.86 -4.98
N LYS A 14 14.37 9.67 -5.83
CA LYS A 14 15.12 10.75 -6.48
C LYS A 14 15.18 10.51 -7.97
N ASN A 15 14.54 11.38 -8.73
CA ASN A 15 14.51 11.38 -10.20
C ASN A 15 14.25 9.99 -10.80
N VAL A 16 13.27 9.27 -10.25
CA VAL A 16 12.95 7.91 -10.66
C VAL A 16 12.32 7.90 -12.04
N LEU A 17 12.94 7.19 -12.98
CA LEU A 17 12.46 6.95 -14.33
C LEU A 17 12.25 5.47 -14.56
N PHE A 18 11.11 5.07 -15.11
CA PHE A 18 10.80 3.68 -15.43
C PHE A 18 9.69 3.53 -16.47
N GLY A 19 9.78 2.49 -17.28
CA GLY A 19 8.73 2.02 -18.18
C GLY A 19 8.83 0.52 -18.44
N TYR A 20 7.79 -0.05 -19.04
CA TYR A 20 7.78 -1.47 -19.43
C TYR A 20 8.39 -1.69 -20.82
N HIS A 21 8.41 -0.64 -21.66
CA HIS A 21 8.99 -0.66 -23.00
C HIS A 21 9.97 0.49 -23.16
N TYR A 22 11.10 0.24 -23.78
CA TYR A 22 12.13 1.24 -24.06
C TYR A 22 11.50 2.43 -24.82
N HIS A 23 11.83 3.66 -24.44
CA HIS A 23 11.26 4.91 -24.96
C HIS A 23 9.79 5.22 -24.58
N SER A 24 9.16 4.45 -23.72
CA SER A 24 7.81 4.73 -23.24
C SER A 24 7.76 4.76 -21.70
N PRO A 25 8.21 5.86 -21.05
CA PRO A 25 8.19 5.96 -19.61
C PRO A 25 6.76 6.00 -19.06
N VAL A 26 6.54 5.23 -17.99
CA VAL A 26 5.31 5.21 -17.19
C VAL A 26 5.49 6.05 -15.92
N ILE A 27 6.72 6.12 -15.42
CA ILE A 27 7.19 6.98 -14.35
C ILE A 27 8.31 7.83 -14.93
N ASP A 28 8.20 9.15 -14.82
CA ASP A 28 9.10 10.09 -15.46
C ASP A 28 9.63 11.13 -14.46
N GLY A 29 10.87 10.96 -14.00
CA GLY A 29 11.59 11.88 -13.12
C GLY A 29 10.94 12.07 -11.74
N VAL A 30 10.27 11.06 -11.19
CA VAL A 30 9.56 11.18 -9.91
C VAL A 30 10.52 11.35 -8.75
N THR A 31 10.36 12.47 -8.03
CA THR A 31 11.04 12.76 -6.76
C THR A 31 10.00 12.89 -5.65
N LEU A 32 10.07 12.04 -4.64
CA LEU A 32 9.09 11.96 -3.55
C LEU A 32 9.75 11.57 -2.23
N ASN A 33 9.43 12.31 -1.18
CA ASN A 33 9.83 12.00 0.18
C ASN A 33 8.62 11.48 0.97
N ILE A 34 8.77 10.32 1.60
CA ILE A 34 7.74 9.70 2.42
C ILE A 34 8.22 9.73 3.87
N PRO A 35 7.59 10.55 4.73
CA PRO A 35 7.96 10.63 6.13
C PRO A 35 7.58 9.35 6.88
N LYS A 36 8.36 9.00 7.88
CA LYS A 36 8.04 7.93 8.82
C LYS A 36 6.73 8.23 9.56
N GLY A 37 5.83 7.24 9.63
CA GLY A 37 4.48 7.44 10.17
C GLY A 37 3.55 8.23 9.24
N GLY A 38 3.95 8.55 8.01
CA GLY A 38 3.09 9.22 7.04
C GLY A 38 1.94 8.33 6.57
N PHE A 39 0.80 8.95 6.26
CA PHE A 39 -0.33 8.30 5.61
C PHE A 39 -0.63 9.02 4.29
N ILE A 40 -0.25 8.40 3.17
CA ILE A 40 -0.18 9.03 1.86
C ILE A 40 -1.08 8.31 0.86
N GLY A 41 -1.93 9.07 0.17
CA GLY A 41 -2.71 8.62 -0.97
C GLY A 41 -2.06 9.02 -2.30
N LEU A 42 -1.82 8.07 -3.19
CA LEU A 42 -1.45 8.34 -4.58
C LEU A 42 -2.73 8.41 -5.42
N LEU A 43 -3.04 9.58 -5.94
CA LEU A 43 -4.21 9.87 -6.75
C LEU A 43 -3.81 10.09 -8.21
N GLY A 44 -4.63 9.60 -9.13
CA GLY A 44 -4.45 9.82 -10.57
C GLY A 44 -5.32 8.89 -11.42
N PRO A 45 -5.43 9.13 -12.72
CA PRO A 45 -6.22 8.29 -13.63
C PRO A 45 -5.65 6.87 -13.76
N SER A 46 -6.44 5.97 -14.35
CA SER A 46 -5.93 4.66 -14.76
C SER A 46 -4.78 4.85 -15.75
N GLY A 47 -3.70 4.08 -15.59
CA GLY A 47 -2.50 4.21 -16.43
C GLY A 47 -1.53 5.33 -16.02
N SER A 48 -1.83 6.14 -15.00
CA SER A 48 -0.94 7.24 -14.55
C SER A 48 0.38 6.79 -13.89
N GLY A 49 0.55 5.48 -13.66
CA GLY A 49 1.77 4.91 -13.06
C GLY A 49 1.69 4.60 -11.57
N LYS A 50 0.54 4.76 -10.89
CA LYS A 50 0.39 4.52 -9.44
C LYS A 50 0.89 3.13 -9.01
N SER A 51 0.30 2.08 -9.57
CA SER A 51 0.70 0.68 -9.27
C SER A 51 2.15 0.39 -9.66
N THR A 52 2.64 1.03 -10.74
CA THR A 52 4.04 0.93 -11.17
C THR A 52 4.97 1.56 -10.13
N LEU A 53 4.62 2.74 -9.62
CA LEU A 53 5.38 3.41 -8.56
C LEU A 53 5.42 2.57 -7.27
N LEU A 54 4.29 1.96 -6.88
CA LEU A 54 4.27 1.03 -5.74
C LEU A 54 5.17 -0.19 -5.98
N LYS A 55 5.13 -0.80 -7.16
CA LYS A 55 5.99 -1.95 -7.53
C LYS A 55 7.47 -1.59 -7.52
N LEU A 56 7.85 -0.37 -7.92
CA LEU A 56 9.21 0.14 -7.81
C LEU A 56 9.63 0.31 -6.33
N ILE A 57 8.77 0.87 -5.48
CA ILE A 57 9.03 1.03 -4.05
C ILE A 57 9.20 -0.33 -3.37
N VAL A 58 8.33 -1.29 -3.65
CA VAL A 58 8.42 -2.66 -3.12
C VAL A 58 9.68 -3.37 -3.64
N GLY A 59 10.19 -2.99 -4.82
CA GLY A 59 11.39 -3.58 -5.45
C GLY A 59 11.09 -4.73 -6.40
N LEU A 60 9.84 -4.86 -6.85
CA LEU A 60 9.44 -5.78 -7.92
C LEU A 60 9.99 -5.34 -9.28
N HIS A 61 10.25 -4.04 -9.45
CA HIS A 61 10.94 -3.47 -10.60
C HIS A 61 12.13 -2.62 -10.14
N LYS A 62 13.12 -2.46 -11.01
CA LYS A 62 14.24 -1.55 -10.82
C LYS A 62 14.03 -0.33 -11.70
N PRO A 63 14.24 0.90 -11.21
CA PRO A 63 14.19 2.09 -12.05
C PRO A 63 15.27 2.02 -13.14
N TRP A 64 14.99 2.65 -14.30
CA TRP A 64 15.99 2.84 -15.35
C TRP A 64 17.01 3.89 -14.95
N GLU A 65 16.50 4.97 -14.31
CA GLU A 65 17.31 6.06 -13.78
C GLU A 65 16.79 6.47 -12.41
N GLY A 66 17.63 7.18 -11.66
CA GLY A 66 17.33 7.60 -10.30
C GLY A 66 17.51 6.51 -9.27
N GLU A 67 17.07 6.78 -8.05
CA GLU A 67 17.25 5.85 -6.92
C GLU A 67 16.08 5.90 -5.95
N ILE A 68 15.86 4.77 -5.28
CA ILE A 68 14.88 4.62 -4.19
C ILE A 68 15.63 4.21 -2.94
N LEU A 69 15.70 5.13 -1.97
CA LEU A 69 16.44 4.98 -0.73
C LEU A 69 15.49 4.74 0.44
N PHE A 70 15.85 3.83 1.32
CA PHE A 70 15.21 3.62 2.61
C PHE A 70 16.06 4.23 3.72
N SER A 71 15.46 4.60 4.87
CA SER A 71 16.23 5.14 6.00
C SER A 71 17.36 4.18 6.40
N LYS A 72 18.48 4.72 6.92
CA LYS A 72 19.73 3.98 7.17
C LYS A 72 19.57 2.68 7.98
N ASN A 73 18.57 2.59 8.83
CA ASN A 73 18.27 1.39 9.60
C ASN A 73 17.63 0.25 8.76
N ASN A 74 17.31 0.51 7.49
CA ASN A 74 16.54 -0.37 6.62
C ASN A 74 17.21 -0.64 5.26
N ASN A 75 18.48 -0.22 5.07
CA ASN A 75 19.20 -0.33 3.77
C ASN A 75 19.73 -1.74 3.48
N ASP A 76 19.67 -2.67 4.40
CA ASP A 76 19.99 -4.07 4.13
C ASP A 76 18.93 -4.65 3.19
N LYS A 77 19.34 -5.14 2.01
CA LYS A 77 18.42 -5.68 1.00
C LYS A 77 17.48 -6.74 1.57
N ASP A 78 18.00 -7.51 2.48
CA ASP A 78 17.25 -8.57 3.16
C ASP A 78 16.24 -8.03 4.18
N ARG A 79 16.51 -6.89 4.80
CA ARG A 79 15.60 -6.22 5.74
C ARG A 79 14.50 -5.44 5.03
N LYS A 80 14.71 -5.00 3.78
CA LYS A 80 13.71 -4.26 3.00
C LYS A 80 12.39 -5.03 2.90
N PHE A 81 12.45 -6.31 2.58
CA PHE A 81 11.25 -7.15 2.45
C PHE A 81 10.58 -7.44 3.80
N SER A 82 11.33 -7.44 4.90
CA SER A 82 10.77 -7.68 6.24
C SER A 82 10.05 -6.47 6.83
N ILE A 83 10.27 -5.27 6.26
CA ILE A 83 9.65 -4.03 6.76
C ILE A 83 8.46 -3.54 5.94
N ILE A 84 8.21 -4.14 4.77
CA ILE A 84 7.14 -3.72 3.84
C ILE A 84 6.06 -4.79 3.79
N GLY A 85 4.84 -4.45 4.18
CA GLY A 85 3.64 -5.20 3.86
C GLY A 85 3.05 -4.69 2.55
N TYR A 86 2.83 -5.57 1.58
CA TYR A 86 2.28 -5.19 0.29
C TYR A 86 1.00 -5.97 -0.04
N SER A 87 -0.05 -5.23 -0.34
CA SER A 87 -1.28 -5.77 -0.91
C SER A 87 -1.45 -5.25 -2.33
N PRO A 88 -1.26 -6.08 -3.36
CA PRO A 88 -1.51 -5.71 -4.74
C PRO A 88 -3.01 -5.53 -5.00
N GLN A 89 -3.33 -4.92 -6.13
CA GLN A 89 -4.70 -4.88 -6.64
C GLN A 89 -5.24 -6.31 -6.80
N VAL A 90 -6.45 -6.53 -6.28
CA VAL A 90 -7.06 -7.86 -6.16
C VAL A 90 -7.82 -8.26 -7.44
N GLU A 91 -7.88 -7.38 -8.43
CA GLU A 91 -8.48 -7.64 -9.73
C GLU A 91 -7.68 -8.70 -10.49
N GLY A 92 -8.35 -9.77 -10.92
CA GLY A 92 -7.72 -10.88 -11.64
C GLY A 92 -7.25 -12.04 -10.77
N ILE A 93 -7.55 -12.03 -9.47
CA ILE A 93 -7.38 -13.24 -8.64
C ILE A 93 -8.42 -14.27 -9.03
N ASP A 94 -7.97 -15.50 -9.26
CA ASP A 94 -8.85 -16.64 -9.38
C ASP A 94 -9.44 -16.97 -8.01
N TRP A 95 -10.67 -16.52 -7.78
CA TRP A 95 -11.40 -16.75 -6.54
C TRP A 95 -11.84 -18.20 -6.35
N ASP A 96 -11.84 -19.01 -7.40
CA ASP A 96 -12.18 -20.44 -7.31
C ASP A 96 -11.02 -21.28 -6.76
N PHE A 97 -9.83 -20.69 -6.60
CA PHE A 97 -8.71 -21.37 -5.96
C PHE A 97 -9.07 -21.72 -4.50
N PRO A 98 -9.05 -23.02 -4.12
CA PRO A 98 -9.56 -23.50 -2.84
C PRO A 98 -8.59 -23.20 -1.69
N VAL A 99 -8.44 -21.93 -1.32
CA VAL A 99 -7.59 -21.49 -0.21
C VAL A 99 -8.44 -20.95 0.93
N THR A 100 -8.12 -21.35 2.16
CA THR A 100 -8.74 -20.80 3.36
C THR A 100 -8.15 -19.45 3.72
N VAL A 101 -8.89 -18.65 4.51
CA VAL A 101 -8.42 -17.37 5.05
C VAL A 101 -7.10 -17.56 5.81
N ARG A 102 -7.02 -18.59 6.65
CA ARG A 102 -5.81 -18.93 7.42
C ARG A 102 -4.60 -19.17 6.52
N GLU A 103 -4.78 -19.99 5.49
CA GLU A 103 -3.71 -20.30 4.53
C GLU A 103 -3.24 -19.04 3.80
N LEU A 104 -4.19 -18.21 3.34
CA LEU A 104 -3.85 -16.97 2.64
C LEU A 104 -3.08 -15.99 3.53
N ILE A 105 -3.48 -15.82 4.80
CA ILE A 105 -2.75 -14.97 5.75
C ILE A 105 -1.36 -15.56 6.01
N SER A 106 -1.25 -16.90 6.15
CA SER A 106 0.03 -17.56 6.39
C SER A 106 1.05 -17.38 5.26
N MET A 107 0.60 -17.17 4.01
CA MET A 107 1.49 -16.84 2.89
C MET A 107 2.22 -15.50 3.07
N GLY A 108 1.74 -14.62 3.96
CA GLY A 108 2.42 -13.39 4.36
C GLY A 108 3.61 -13.62 5.30
N VAL A 109 3.72 -14.80 5.91
CA VAL A 109 4.83 -15.16 6.79
C VAL A 109 5.98 -15.68 5.93
N TRP A 110 6.88 -14.78 5.52
CA TRP A 110 8.11 -15.17 4.82
C TRP A 110 9.11 -15.75 5.80
N ASN A 111 9.28 -17.08 5.83
CA ASN A 111 10.34 -17.71 6.61
C ASN A 111 11.57 -17.96 5.73
N ARG A 112 12.71 -17.33 6.05
CA ARG A 112 14.02 -17.45 5.37
C ARG A 112 14.61 -18.86 5.38
N SER A 113 14.10 -19.78 6.16
CA SER A 113 14.62 -21.13 6.30
C SER A 113 14.15 -22.13 5.20
N GLY A 114 13.61 -21.64 4.09
CA GLY A 114 13.68 -22.29 2.77
C GLY A 114 12.98 -23.62 2.56
N LEU A 115 12.41 -24.28 3.55
CA LEU A 115 11.76 -25.59 3.43
C LEU A 115 10.42 -25.58 4.17
N PHE A 116 9.35 -25.47 3.42
CA PHE A 116 7.94 -25.56 3.82
C PHE A 116 7.55 -24.78 5.08
N PRO A 117 6.67 -23.78 5.00
CA PRO A 117 6.12 -23.11 6.17
C PRO A 117 5.11 -24.05 6.84
N TRP A 118 5.59 -24.96 7.69
CA TRP A 118 4.73 -25.58 8.67
C TRP A 118 4.25 -24.45 9.58
N ILE A 119 2.94 -24.18 9.55
CA ILE A 119 2.31 -23.18 10.42
C ILE A 119 2.52 -23.67 11.86
N ASN A 120 3.52 -23.13 12.54
CA ASN A 120 3.77 -23.40 13.94
C ASN A 120 2.56 -22.97 14.77
N LYS A 121 2.37 -23.57 15.97
CA LYS A 121 1.28 -23.15 16.88
C LYS A 121 1.29 -21.64 17.16
N THR A 122 2.46 -21.02 17.25
CA THR A 122 2.65 -19.58 17.41
C THR A 122 2.03 -18.81 16.23
N SER A 123 2.31 -19.21 14.99
CA SER A 123 1.74 -18.56 13.81
C SER A 123 0.21 -18.71 13.74
N ARG A 124 -0.37 -19.81 14.27
CA ARG A 124 -1.82 -19.97 14.34
C ARG A 124 -2.47 -18.98 15.30
N SER A 125 -1.88 -18.75 16.47
CA SER A 125 -2.41 -17.78 17.45
C SER A 125 -2.27 -16.35 16.94
N GLU A 126 -1.14 -16.00 16.30
CA GLU A 126 -0.90 -14.68 15.71
C GLU A 126 -1.90 -14.39 14.59
N ILE A 127 -2.16 -15.36 13.72
CA ILE A 127 -3.20 -15.24 12.66
C ILE A 127 -4.57 -15.01 13.28
N GLY A 128 -4.91 -15.77 14.36
CA GLY A 128 -6.20 -15.59 15.05
C GLY A 128 -6.35 -14.20 15.63
N ILE A 129 -5.37 -13.72 16.39
CA ILE A 129 -5.38 -12.38 16.99
C ILE A 129 -5.53 -11.30 15.91
N LEU A 130 -4.74 -11.37 14.85
CA LEU A 130 -4.79 -10.40 13.76
C LEU A 130 -6.13 -10.45 13.00
N ALA A 131 -6.67 -11.66 12.78
CA ALA A 131 -7.95 -11.84 12.15
C ALA A 131 -9.10 -11.25 13.00
N ASP A 132 -9.06 -11.44 14.32
CA ASP A 132 -10.02 -10.85 15.26
C ASP A 132 -9.93 -9.32 15.24
N GLU A 133 -8.70 -8.76 15.27
CA GLU A 133 -8.47 -7.31 15.18
C GLU A 133 -9.05 -6.70 13.89
N LEU A 134 -8.98 -7.42 12.78
CA LEU A 134 -9.50 -6.98 11.49
C LEU A 134 -10.97 -7.37 11.26
N GLY A 135 -11.63 -7.97 12.26
CA GLY A 135 -13.06 -8.37 12.20
C GLY A 135 -13.34 -9.50 11.22
N ILE A 136 -12.37 -10.40 11.02
CA ILE A 136 -12.48 -11.60 10.17
C ILE A 136 -12.17 -12.90 10.93
N GLY A 137 -12.05 -12.86 12.26
CA GLY A 137 -11.70 -14.01 13.09
C GLY A 137 -12.66 -15.19 12.94
N GLY A 138 -13.97 -14.93 12.81
CA GLY A 138 -14.98 -15.95 12.59
C GLY A 138 -14.90 -16.68 11.24
N TYR A 139 -14.00 -16.26 10.34
CA TYR A 139 -13.90 -16.78 8.98
C TYR A 139 -12.57 -17.49 8.69
N VAL A 140 -11.67 -17.60 9.65
CA VAL A 140 -10.29 -18.08 9.43
C VAL A 140 -10.18 -19.47 8.78
N ASP A 141 -11.17 -20.33 9.00
CA ASP A 141 -11.22 -21.69 8.44
C ASP A 141 -12.15 -21.81 7.22
N ARG A 142 -12.75 -20.70 6.76
CA ARG A 142 -13.57 -20.63 5.53
C ARG A 142 -12.70 -20.41 4.31
N GLN A 143 -13.21 -20.82 3.14
CA GLN A 143 -12.59 -20.48 1.86
C GLN A 143 -12.79 -18.99 1.56
N ILE A 144 -11.77 -18.36 0.95
CA ILE A 144 -11.83 -16.92 0.67
C ILE A 144 -12.97 -16.51 -0.26
N LYS A 145 -13.40 -17.40 -1.16
CA LYS A 145 -14.52 -17.16 -2.07
C LYS A 145 -15.88 -17.03 -1.37
N GLU A 146 -15.99 -17.53 -0.14
CA GLU A 146 -17.23 -17.47 0.66
C GLU A 146 -17.41 -16.11 1.37
N LEU A 147 -16.38 -15.26 1.32
CA LEU A 147 -16.37 -13.97 1.98
C LEU A 147 -16.90 -12.87 1.07
N SER A 148 -17.52 -11.85 1.66
CA SER A 148 -17.84 -10.60 0.97
C SER A 148 -16.57 -9.87 0.49
N GLY A 149 -16.69 -9.01 -0.51
CA GLY A 149 -15.54 -8.24 -1.03
C GLY A 149 -14.82 -7.42 0.05
N GLY A 150 -15.55 -6.89 1.02
CA GLY A 150 -14.98 -6.16 2.15
C GLY A 150 -14.17 -7.06 3.10
N GLU A 151 -14.66 -8.26 3.38
CA GLU A 151 -13.95 -9.26 4.18
C GLU A 151 -12.72 -9.77 3.44
N GLN A 152 -12.81 -10.04 2.14
CA GLN A 152 -11.68 -10.41 1.29
C GLN A 152 -10.56 -9.36 1.35
N LYS A 153 -10.89 -8.06 1.22
CA LYS A 153 -9.91 -6.96 1.35
C LYS A 153 -9.22 -6.96 2.71
N ARG A 154 -9.96 -7.26 3.79
CA ARG A 154 -9.38 -7.39 5.14
C ARG A 154 -8.47 -8.61 5.29
N VAL A 155 -8.75 -9.72 4.60
CA VAL A 155 -7.85 -10.88 4.56
C VAL A 155 -6.52 -10.53 3.86
N PHE A 156 -6.56 -9.80 2.73
CA PHE A 156 -5.35 -9.33 2.07
C PHE A 156 -4.56 -8.31 2.91
N LEU A 157 -5.27 -7.47 3.67
CA LEU A 157 -4.65 -6.59 4.65
C LEU A 157 -3.97 -7.39 5.77
N ALA A 158 -4.64 -8.42 6.32
CA ALA A 158 -4.05 -9.33 7.31
C ALA A 158 -2.78 -10.01 6.80
N ARG A 159 -2.82 -10.52 5.56
CA ARG A 159 -1.64 -11.10 4.90
C ARG A 159 -0.46 -10.12 4.81
N ALA A 160 -0.74 -8.84 4.54
CA ALA A 160 0.29 -7.83 4.47
C ALA A 160 0.83 -7.41 5.85
N LEU A 161 0.06 -7.61 6.93
CA LEU A 161 0.39 -7.19 8.29
C LEU A 161 1.05 -8.28 9.14
N ILE A 162 0.88 -9.57 8.79
CA ILE A 162 1.25 -10.70 9.66
C ILE A 162 2.73 -10.72 10.10
N HIS A 163 3.62 -10.11 9.33
CA HIS A 163 5.04 -10.01 9.66
C HIS A 163 5.43 -8.68 10.34
N ASN A 164 4.44 -7.92 10.84
CA ASN A 164 4.62 -6.65 11.55
C ASN A 164 5.43 -5.60 10.75
N PRO A 165 4.97 -5.20 9.56
CA PRO A 165 5.69 -4.27 8.71
C PRO A 165 5.73 -2.87 9.33
N LYS A 166 6.78 -2.08 9.01
CA LYS A 166 6.85 -0.65 9.31
C LYS A 166 6.20 0.21 8.23
N ILE A 167 6.07 -0.33 7.04
CA ILE A 167 5.51 0.32 5.87
C ILE A 167 4.44 -0.60 5.28
N LEU A 168 3.23 -0.09 5.11
CA LEU A 168 2.12 -0.78 4.48
C LEU A 168 1.82 -0.12 3.13
N ILE A 169 1.89 -0.89 2.06
CA ILE A 169 1.65 -0.44 0.68
C ILE A 169 0.42 -1.17 0.14
N LEU A 170 -0.59 -0.41 -0.28
CA LEU A 170 -1.88 -0.93 -0.70
C LEU A 170 -2.25 -0.39 -2.09
N ASP A 171 -2.47 -1.29 -3.03
CA ASP A 171 -2.87 -0.91 -4.39
C ASP A 171 -4.39 -1.04 -4.54
N GLU A 172 -5.08 0.10 -4.64
CA GLU A 172 -6.54 0.24 -4.71
C GLU A 172 -7.33 -0.60 -3.67
N PRO A 173 -7.01 -0.48 -2.36
CA PRO A 173 -7.55 -1.37 -1.34
C PRO A 173 -9.07 -1.24 -1.16
N THR A 174 -9.66 -0.11 -1.55
CA THR A 174 -11.09 0.21 -1.38
C THR A 174 -11.89 0.08 -2.68
N ALA A 175 -11.26 -0.32 -3.79
CA ALA A 175 -11.98 -0.51 -5.05
C ALA A 175 -13.10 -1.56 -4.91
N GLY A 176 -14.28 -1.25 -5.47
CA GLY A 176 -15.45 -2.14 -5.42
C GLY A 176 -16.19 -2.19 -4.07
N LEU A 177 -15.76 -1.43 -3.06
CA LEU A 177 -16.47 -1.34 -1.79
C LEU A 177 -17.55 -0.24 -1.86
N ASP A 178 -18.68 -0.47 -1.16
CA ASP A 178 -19.64 0.59 -0.86
C ASP A 178 -19.07 1.62 0.15
N ASN A 179 -19.75 2.73 0.33
CA ASN A 179 -19.24 3.84 1.16
C ASN A 179 -19.05 3.43 2.62
N ALA A 180 -19.93 2.61 3.20
CA ALA A 180 -19.82 2.18 4.60
C ALA A 180 -18.59 1.28 4.80
N ASN A 181 -18.35 0.34 3.87
CA ASN A 181 -17.18 -0.52 3.90
C ASN A 181 -15.89 0.26 3.62
N LYS A 182 -15.89 1.28 2.72
CA LYS A 182 -14.76 2.19 2.54
C LYS A 182 -14.39 2.91 3.83
N ASP A 183 -15.38 3.49 4.52
CA ASP A 183 -15.16 4.23 5.77
C ASP A 183 -14.61 3.32 6.86
N ASN A 184 -15.16 2.11 7.02
CA ASN A 184 -14.65 1.13 7.96
C ASN A 184 -13.21 0.73 7.64
N PHE A 185 -12.88 0.52 6.36
CA PHE A 185 -11.53 0.16 5.93
C PHE A 185 -10.53 1.31 6.20
N LEU A 186 -10.92 2.55 5.88
CA LEU A 186 -10.09 3.74 6.17
C LEU A 186 -9.87 3.93 7.68
N LYS A 187 -10.87 3.65 8.51
CA LYS A 187 -10.73 3.68 9.97
C LYS A 187 -9.69 2.68 10.45
N ILE A 188 -9.72 1.42 9.96
CA ILE A 188 -8.69 0.42 10.27
C ILE A 188 -7.30 0.95 9.89
N LEU A 189 -7.15 1.53 8.70
CA LEU A 189 -5.87 2.09 8.27
C LEU A 189 -5.42 3.26 9.14
N THR A 190 -6.34 4.13 9.56
CA THR A 190 -6.05 5.24 10.48
C THR A 190 -5.57 4.71 11.83
N ASP A 191 -6.20 3.68 12.37
CA ASP A 191 -5.79 3.05 13.64
C ASP A 191 -4.40 2.40 13.53
N LEU A 192 -4.09 1.74 12.40
CA LEU A 192 -2.76 1.20 12.12
C LEU A 192 -1.70 2.31 12.00
N ASN A 193 -2.03 3.41 11.32
CA ASN A 193 -1.13 4.55 11.19
C ASN A 193 -0.85 5.22 12.54
N SER A 194 -1.84 5.36 13.41
CA SER A 194 -1.67 5.90 14.77
C SER A 194 -0.70 5.09 15.63
N ARG A 195 -0.51 3.81 15.31
CA ARG A 195 0.49 2.91 15.93
C ARG A 195 1.89 3.04 15.29
N GLY A 196 2.08 4.00 14.38
CA GLY A 196 3.37 4.33 13.77
C GLY A 196 3.68 3.61 12.45
N ILE A 197 2.73 2.85 11.87
CA ILE A 197 2.90 2.25 10.55
C ILE A 197 2.80 3.35 9.49
N THR A 198 3.80 3.44 8.61
CA THR A 198 3.73 4.32 7.43
C THR A 198 2.83 3.68 6.39
N ILE A 199 1.83 4.40 5.88
CA ILE A 199 0.86 3.86 4.92
C ILE A 199 0.94 4.62 3.60
N ILE A 200 0.99 3.85 2.50
CA ILE A 200 0.89 4.36 1.14
C ILE A 200 -0.22 3.57 0.45
N LEU A 201 -1.23 4.25 -0.04
CA LEU A 201 -2.28 3.62 -0.84
C LEU A 201 -2.50 4.33 -2.16
N THR A 202 -2.96 3.60 -3.17
CA THR A 202 -3.45 4.19 -4.42
C THR A 202 -4.96 4.30 -4.38
N THR A 203 -5.49 5.34 -5.02
CA THR A 203 -6.93 5.50 -5.22
C THR A 203 -7.21 6.35 -6.47
N HIS A 204 -8.36 6.15 -7.05
CA HIS A 204 -8.95 7.04 -8.05
C HIS A 204 -10.24 7.70 -7.53
N ASP A 205 -10.67 7.32 -6.32
CA ASP A 205 -11.89 7.83 -5.66
C ASP A 205 -11.57 9.10 -4.86
N ILE A 206 -11.90 10.25 -5.44
CA ILE A 206 -11.62 11.55 -4.85
C ILE A 206 -12.49 11.78 -3.61
N ASP A 207 -13.80 11.60 -3.73
CA ASP A 207 -14.77 11.95 -2.69
C ASP A 207 -14.84 10.89 -1.58
N GLY A 208 -14.84 9.64 -1.94
CA GLY A 208 -14.95 8.55 -0.97
C GLY A 208 -13.67 8.29 -0.19
N VAL A 209 -12.51 8.58 -0.77
CA VAL A 209 -11.21 8.19 -0.20
C VAL A 209 -10.24 9.38 -0.10
N ALA A 210 -9.85 9.99 -1.22
CA ALA A 210 -8.74 10.94 -1.24
C ALA A 210 -8.95 12.14 -0.30
N LYS A 211 -10.18 12.70 -0.25
CA LYS A 211 -10.51 13.82 0.65
C LYS A 211 -10.38 13.48 2.15
N LYS A 212 -10.39 12.19 2.50
CA LYS A 212 -10.30 11.71 3.89
C LYS A 212 -8.88 11.39 4.34
N LEU A 213 -7.91 11.42 3.42
CA LEU A 213 -6.52 11.10 3.73
C LEU A 213 -5.77 12.34 4.21
N PRO A 214 -4.77 12.19 5.11
CA PRO A 214 -3.99 13.32 5.61
C PRO A 214 -3.12 13.99 4.54
N TRP A 215 -2.62 13.23 3.57
CA TRP A 215 -1.70 13.70 2.53
C TRP A 215 -1.99 13.02 1.18
N ILE A 216 -2.00 13.80 0.12
CA ILE A 216 -2.25 13.33 -1.25
C ILE A 216 -1.06 13.68 -2.14
N VAL A 217 -0.73 12.76 -3.03
CA VAL A 217 0.20 12.96 -4.15
C VAL A 217 -0.57 12.70 -5.44
N CYS A 218 -0.76 13.75 -6.24
CA CYS A 218 -1.36 13.65 -7.57
C CYS A 218 -0.30 13.23 -8.58
N LEU A 219 -0.50 12.06 -9.20
CA LEU A 219 0.44 11.43 -10.12
C LEU A 219 -0.19 11.26 -11.51
N ASN A 220 0.52 11.74 -12.53
CA ASN A 220 0.30 11.39 -13.93
C ASN A 220 1.66 11.33 -14.63
N LYS A 221 2.28 10.15 -14.64
CA LYS A 221 3.69 9.88 -14.99
C LYS A 221 4.71 10.64 -14.12
N THR A 222 4.43 11.91 -13.85
CA THR A 222 5.18 12.81 -12.96
C THR A 222 4.31 13.17 -11.75
N ILE A 223 4.91 13.75 -10.71
CA ILE A 223 4.15 14.36 -9.61
C ILE A 223 3.63 15.72 -10.07
N ILE A 224 2.31 15.85 -10.14
CA ILE A 224 1.62 17.10 -10.52
C ILE A 224 1.49 18.01 -9.31
N SER A 225 1.16 17.47 -8.14
CA SER A 225 1.03 18.18 -6.88
C SER A 225 1.12 17.23 -5.70
N GLN A 226 1.48 17.73 -4.53
CA GLN A 226 1.43 16.98 -3.28
C GLN A 226 1.11 17.90 -2.11
N GLY A 227 0.36 17.41 -1.13
CA GLY A 227 -0.02 18.19 0.05
C GLY A 227 -1.26 17.66 0.74
N ILE A 228 -1.83 18.49 1.62
CA ILE A 228 -3.13 18.17 2.24
C ILE A 228 -4.24 18.23 1.19
N PRO A 229 -5.35 17.45 1.34
CA PRO A 229 -6.40 17.37 0.33
C PRO A 229 -6.94 18.74 -0.13
N ASN A 230 -7.21 19.65 0.78
CA ASN A 230 -7.79 20.96 0.46
C ASN A 230 -6.95 21.80 -0.52
N SER A 231 -5.62 21.68 -0.47
CA SER A 231 -4.73 22.39 -1.39
C SER A 231 -4.43 21.61 -2.66
N THR A 232 -4.45 20.26 -2.58
CA THR A 232 -3.98 19.37 -3.63
C THR A 232 -5.12 18.89 -4.55
N LEU A 233 -6.37 18.95 -4.09
CA LEU A 233 -7.55 18.55 -4.84
C LEU A 233 -8.31 19.75 -5.43
N SER A 234 -7.62 20.88 -5.69
CA SER A 234 -8.22 22.02 -6.39
C SER A 234 -8.54 21.63 -7.84
N GLU A 235 -9.56 22.26 -8.41
CA GLU A 235 -10.05 21.99 -9.76
C GLU A 235 -8.90 22.04 -10.80
N ASN A 236 -8.06 23.06 -10.76
CA ASN A 236 -6.92 23.21 -11.66
C ASN A 236 -5.91 22.03 -11.55
N ILE A 237 -5.62 21.56 -10.35
CA ILE A 237 -4.71 20.41 -10.13
C ILE A 237 -5.36 19.13 -10.66
N LEU A 238 -6.66 18.93 -10.41
CA LEU A 238 -7.40 17.79 -10.92
C LEU A 238 -7.45 17.80 -12.46
N TYR A 239 -7.73 18.95 -13.10
CA TYR A 239 -7.66 19.07 -14.56
C TYR A 239 -6.31 18.62 -15.12
N ARG A 240 -5.20 19.08 -14.52
CA ARG A 240 -3.85 18.68 -14.93
C ARG A 240 -3.54 17.21 -14.63
N THR A 241 -4.06 16.67 -13.53
CA THR A 241 -3.81 15.28 -13.12
C THR A 241 -4.53 14.29 -14.03
N TYR A 242 -5.75 14.64 -14.47
CA TYR A 242 -6.61 13.77 -15.27
C TYR A 242 -6.61 14.11 -16.76
N ASP A 243 -5.75 15.04 -17.23
CA ASP A 243 -5.68 15.52 -18.61
C ASP A 243 -7.05 15.96 -19.16
N LEU A 244 -7.90 16.54 -18.30
CA LEU A 244 -9.19 17.06 -18.68
C LEU A 244 -9.00 18.36 -19.48
N LYS A 245 -9.67 18.45 -20.65
CA LYS A 245 -9.65 19.63 -21.54
C LYS A 245 -10.80 20.57 -21.23
#